data_d3cc49f58f281d818d0166ef8a52a85a
#
_entry.id   d3cc49f58f281d818d0166ef8a52a85a
#
_cell.length_a   1.000
_cell.length_b   1.000
_cell.length_c   1.000
_cell.angle_alpha   90.00
_cell.angle_beta   90.00
_cell.angle_gamma   90.00
#
_symmetry.space_group_name_H-M   'P 1'
#
loop_
_entity.id
_entity.type
_entity.pdbx_description
1 polymer ?
#
loop_
_entity_poly.entity_id
_entity_poly.type
_entity_poly.pdbx_seq_one_letter_code
_entity_poly.pdbx_strand_id
1 'polypeptide(L)'
;NDLNTARNGVGPNSAGTSTATLISGGEQPTNPYALYDNTELWNGTSWTEVNDMNTGRHQLGRAGLSTLALAFGGAPNPTAAGKTEDWNGASWSEVADMSTTRGYPASSGSSTAALATGGTIPPGASSTATEEWSGSSDIIKVLTD
;
A
#
# COMPACT_ATOMS: atom_id res chain seq x y z
N ASN A 1 -9.82 -8.19 -19.13
CA ASN A 1 -9.15 -9.36 -18.52
C ASN A 1 -9.12 -9.20 -17.00
N ASP A 2 -9.25 -10.31 -16.30
CA ASP A 2 -9.28 -10.35 -14.85
C ASP A 2 -7.86 -10.41 -14.27
N LEU A 3 -7.72 -10.13 -12.97
CA LEU A 3 -6.50 -10.38 -12.21
C LEU A 3 -6.10 -11.86 -12.29
N ASN A 4 -4.81 -12.14 -12.32
CA ASN A 4 -4.31 -13.51 -12.31
C ASN A 4 -4.58 -14.19 -10.96
N THR A 5 -4.54 -13.41 -9.87
CA THR A 5 -4.79 -13.90 -8.51
C THR A 5 -6.02 -13.24 -7.92
N ALA A 6 -7.05 -14.04 -7.61
CA ALA A 6 -8.26 -13.54 -6.93
C ALA A 6 -7.92 -13.09 -5.51
N ARG A 7 -8.28 -11.87 -5.16
CA ARG A 7 -7.93 -11.25 -3.88
C ARG A 7 -9.01 -10.32 -3.34
N ASN A 8 -9.17 -10.29 -2.02
CA ASN A 8 -9.95 -9.32 -1.28
C ASN A 8 -9.04 -8.27 -0.62
N GLY A 9 -9.64 -7.21 -0.07
CA GLY A 9 -8.92 -6.31 0.83
C GLY A 9 -7.74 -5.56 0.21
N VAL A 10 -7.75 -5.37 -1.09
CA VAL A 10 -6.67 -4.64 -1.79
C VAL A 10 -6.59 -3.15 -1.44
N GLY A 11 -7.56 -2.65 -0.69
CA GLY A 11 -7.67 -1.24 -0.36
C GLY A 11 -8.31 -0.40 -1.48
N PRO A 12 -8.73 0.81 -1.18
CA PRO A 12 -9.49 1.66 -2.11
C PRO A 12 -8.63 2.29 -3.21
N ASN A 13 -7.32 2.31 -3.05
CA ASN A 13 -6.40 3.00 -3.94
C ASN A 13 -5.48 2.03 -4.67
N SER A 14 -5.44 2.13 -6.00
CA SER A 14 -4.41 1.55 -6.85
C SER A 14 -3.39 2.62 -7.23
N ALA A 15 -2.16 2.23 -7.52
CA ALA A 15 -1.17 3.15 -8.06
C ALA A 15 -1.20 3.11 -9.57
N GLY A 16 -1.68 4.18 -10.22
CA GLY A 16 -1.71 4.26 -11.67
C GLY A 16 -2.98 4.86 -12.27
N THR A 17 -3.21 4.49 -13.52
CA THR A 17 -4.32 4.95 -14.37
C THR A 17 -5.12 3.76 -14.92
N SER A 18 -6.21 4.01 -15.64
CA SER A 18 -6.99 2.97 -16.31
C SER A 18 -6.23 2.19 -17.39
N THR A 19 -5.13 2.73 -17.88
CA THR A 19 -4.29 2.10 -18.92
C THR A 19 -2.98 1.53 -18.38
N ALA A 20 -2.58 1.90 -17.16
CA ALA A 20 -1.37 1.39 -16.53
C ALA A 20 -1.52 1.51 -15.01
N THR A 21 -1.73 0.39 -14.34
CA THR A 21 -1.91 0.38 -12.88
C THR A 21 -1.17 -0.77 -12.23
N LEU A 22 -0.81 -0.56 -10.97
CA LEU A 22 -0.19 -1.55 -10.10
C LEU A 22 -1.16 -1.88 -8.96
N ILE A 23 -1.32 -3.16 -8.68
CA ILE A 23 -2.01 -3.67 -7.51
C ILE A 23 -1.09 -4.61 -6.74
N SER A 24 -1.07 -4.51 -5.43
CA SER A 24 -0.19 -5.33 -4.58
C SER A 24 -0.91 -5.72 -3.29
N GLY A 25 -0.53 -6.84 -2.70
CA GLY A 25 -1.13 -7.30 -1.46
C GLY A 25 -2.59 -7.75 -1.60
N GLY A 26 -3.29 -7.75 -0.51
CA GLY A 26 -4.64 -8.28 -0.37
C GLY A 26 -4.67 -9.53 0.50
N GLU A 27 -5.80 -10.22 0.52
CA GLU A 27 -6.00 -11.46 1.26
C GLU A 27 -6.67 -12.52 0.39
N GLN A 28 -6.45 -13.78 0.73
CA GLN A 28 -7.07 -14.89 0.03
C GLN A 28 -8.59 -14.91 0.30
N PRO A 29 -9.45 -14.99 -0.72
CA PRO A 29 -10.91 -14.95 -0.54
C PRO A 29 -11.48 -16.06 0.35
N THR A 30 -10.82 -17.22 0.37
CA THR A 30 -11.24 -18.40 1.15
C THR A 30 -10.51 -18.56 2.48
N ASN A 31 -9.46 -17.78 2.72
CA ASN A 31 -8.67 -17.74 3.94
C ASN A 31 -8.19 -16.33 4.25
N PRO A 32 -8.97 -15.54 4.99
CA PRO A 32 -8.65 -14.13 5.25
C PRO A 32 -7.40 -13.92 6.15
N TYR A 33 -6.82 -14.99 6.67
CA TYR A 33 -5.55 -14.93 7.40
C TYR A 33 -4.33 -15.15 6.50
N ALA A 34 -4.52 -15.59 5.25
CA ALA A 34 -3.45 -15.71 4.27
C ALA A 34 -3.33 -14.39 3.49
N LEU A 35 -2.37 -13.58 3.89
CA LEU A 35 -2.09 -12.29 3.26
C LEU A 35 -1.21 -12.48 2.04
N TYR A 36 -1.53 -11.76 0.98
CA TYR A 36 -0.74 -11.74 -0.23
C TYR A 36 0.34 -10.64 -0.18
N ASP A 37 1.49 -10.96 -0.71
CA ASP A 37 2.56 -10.05 -1.10
C ASP A 37 2.59 -9.83 -2.62
N ASN A 38 1.92 -10.69 -3.38
CA ASN A 38 1.89 -10.64 -4.84
C ASN A 38 1.55 -9.26 -5.40
N THR A 39 2.26 -8.91 -6.44
CA THR A 39 2.06 -7.67 -7.19
C THR A 39 1.73 -7.97 -8.65
N GLU A 40 0.73 -7.31 -9.20
CA GLU A 40 0.34 -7.40 -10.60
C GLU A 40 0.31 -6.02 -11.26
N LEU A 41 0.79 -5.95 -12.49
CA LEU A 41 0.77 -4.78 -13.36
C LEU A 41 -0.26 -4.94 -14.47
N TRP A 42 -1.10 -3.93 -14.65
CA TRP A 42 -1.99 -3.76 -15.79
C TRP A 42 -1.34 -2.88 -16.84
N ASN A 43 -1.35 -3.33 -18.11
CA ASN A 43 -0.78 -2.61 -19.25
C ASN A 43 -1.84 -2.02 -20.19
N GLY A 44 -3.09 -1.97 -19.78
CA GLY A 44 -4.23 -1.56 -20.62
C GLY A 44 -4.95 -2.72 -21.30
N THR A 45 -4.37 -3.93 -21.28
CA THR A 45 -4.91 -5.12 -21.97
C THR A 45 -4.91 -6.36 -21.09
N SER A 46 -3.87 -6.57 -20.31
CA SER A 46 -3.69 -7.77 -19.47
C SER A 46 -2.97 -7.43 -18.17
N TRP A 47 -3.18 -8.28 -17.16
CA TRP A 47 -2.42 -8.29 -15.92
C TRP A 47 -1.20 -9.20 -16.04
N THR A 48 -0.09 -8.79 -15.49
CA THR A 48 1.15 -9.55 -15.43
C THR A 48 1.66 -9.54 -13.99
N GLU A 49 1.94 -10.72 -13.44
CA GLU A 49 2.59 -10.85 -12.12
C GLU A 49 4.04 -10.39 -12.23
N VAL A 50 4.47 -9.60 -11.25
CA VAL A 50 5.82 -9.03 -11.15
C VAL A 50 6.39 -9.32 -9.76
N ASN A 51 7.51 -8.71 -9.39
CA ASN A 51 8.14 -8.95 -8.09
C ASN A 51 7.25 -8.53 -6.92
N ASP A 52 7.17 -9.40 -5.93
CA ASP A 52 6.31 -9.28 -4.76
C ASP A 52 6.81 -8.25 -3.76
N MET A 53 5.91 -7.75 -2.92
CA MET A 53 6.25 -6.96 -1.74
C MET A 53 7.07 -7.81 -0.75
N ASN A 54 7.89 -7.14 0.07
CA ASN A 54 8.65 -7.83 1.12
C ASN A 54 7.75 -8.35 2.25
N THR A 55 6.56 -7.76 2.42
CA THR A 55 5.63 -8.15 3.49
C THR A 55 4.20 -8.21 2.96
N GLY A 56 3.58 -9.39 3.05
CA GLY A 56 2.17 -9.58 2.70
C GLY A 56 1.26 -8.77 3.63
N ARG A 57 0.39 -7.95 3.04
CA ARG A 57 -0.52 -7.05 3.76
C ARG A 57 -1.79 -6.83 2.97
N HIS A 58 -2.87 -6.51 3.66
CA HIS A 58 -4.10 -6.07 3.03
C HIS A 58 -4.53 -4.68 3.54
N GLN A 59 -5.47 -4.04 2.85
CA GLN A 59 -6.08 -2.77 3.24
C GLN A 59 -5.03 -1.67 3.51
N LEU A 60 -4.01 -1.64 2.69
CA LEU A 60 -2.92 -0.68 2.73
C LEU A 60 -3.25 0.55 1.88
N GLY A 61 -2.65 1.68 2.25
CA GLY A 61 -2.64 2.88 1.43
C GLY A 61 -1.63 2.74 0.29
N ARG A 62 -1.92 3.38 -0.84
CA ARG A 62 -1.02 3.45 -1.99
C ARG A 62 -0.99 4.84 -2.56
N ALA A 63 0.15 5.24 -3.09
CA ALA A 63 0.32 6.48 -3.83
C ALA A 63 1.28 6.27 -5.00
N GLY A 64 1.16 7.09 -6.04
CA GLY A 64 2.06 7.05 -7.19
C GLY A 64 1.45 6.41 -8.43
N LEU A 65 2.32 5.89 -9.29
CA LEU A 65 2.02 5.32 -10.59
C LEU A 65 2.49 3.86 -10.66
N SER A 66 2.08 3.14 -11.70
CA SER A 66 2.52 1.77 -11.97
C SER A 66 4.03 1.58 -12.10
N THR A 67 4.75 2.66 -12.41
CA THR A 67 6.21 2.67 -12.56
C THR A 67 6.96 3.10 -11.30
N LEU A 68 6.33 3.88 -10.42
CA LEU A 68 6.89 4.38 -9.16
C LEU A 68 5.75 4.52 -8.16
N ALA A 69 5.75 3.73 -7.10
CA ALA A 69 4.65 3.71 -6.13
C ALA A 69 5.13 3.50 -4.70
N LEU A 70 4.31 3.95 -3.76
CA LEU A 70 4.42 3.62 -2.34
C LEU A 70 3.26 2.72 -1.93
N ALA A 71 3.55 1.78 -1.03
CA ALA A 71 2.58 0.99 -0.30
C ALA A 71 2.86 1.12 1.20
N PHE A 72 1.88 1.59 1.98
CA PHE A 72 2.07 1.88 3.40
C PHE A 72 0.89 1.47 4.26
N GLY A 73 1.19 1.19 5.53
CA GLY A 73 0.20 0.70 6.49
C GLY A 73 -0.33 -0.69 6.14
N GLY A 74 -1.54 -0.97 6.57
CA GLY A 74 -2.27 -2.22 6.30
C GLY A 74 -2.74 -2.92 7.58
N ALA A 75 -3.68 -3.84 7.43
CA ALA A 75 -4.26 -4.63 8.51
C ALA A 75 -4.12 -6.13 8.18
N PRO A 76 -4.38 -7.04 9.12
CA PRO A 76 -4.60 -6.85 10.56
C PRO A 76 -3.33 -6.97 11.40
N ASN A 77 -2.15 -7.16 10.77
CA ASN A 77 -0.91 -7.43 11.49
C ASN A 77 -0.31 -6.13 12.06
N PRO A 78 -0.31 -5.93 13.39
CA PRO A 78 0.20 -4.70 13.99
C PRO A 78 1.69 -4.47 13.71
N THR A 79 2.47 -5.52 13.43
CA THR A 79 3.90 -5.37 13.10
C THR A 79 4.12 -4.92 11.66
N ALA A 80 3.18 -5.22 10.76
CA ALA A 80 3.25 -4.78 9.36
C ALA A 80 2.50 -3.47 9.10
N ALA A 81 1.60 -3.06 10.01
CA ALA A 81 0.75 -1.89 9.84
C ALA A 81 1.48 -0.54 9.83
N GLY A 82 2.75 -0.50 10.23
CA GLY A 82 3.62 0.68 10.11
C GLY A 82 4.49 0.69 8.88
N LYS A 83 4.69 -0.46 8.24
CA LYS A 83 5.65 -0.60 7.14
C LYS A 83 5.28 0.22 5.92
N THR A 84 6.33 0.74 5.29
CA THR A 84 6.26 1.42 4.00
C THR A 84 7.23 0.75 3.04
N GLU A 85 6.76 0.47 1.83
CA GLU A 85 7.59 -0.07 0.76
C GLU A 85 7.47 0.80 -0.49
N ASP A 86 8.60 1.03 -1.14
CA ASP A 86 8.73 1.80 -2.38
C ASP A 86 8.94 0.86 -3.58
N TRP A 87 8.14 1.07 -4.63
CA TRP A 87 8.22 0.38 -5.91
C TRP A 87 8.99 1.22 -6.91
N ASN A 88 10.07 0.69 -7.45
CA ASN A 88 10.93 1.40 -8.41
C ASN A 88 10.66 1.05 -9.89
N GLY A 89 9.56 0.35 -10.18
CA GLY A 89 9.23 -0.15 -11.50
C GLY A 89 9.64 -1.60 -11.75
N ALA A 90 10.46 -2.18 -10.85
CA ALA A 90 10.95 -3.55 -10.96
C ALA A 90 10.88 -4.34 -9.65
N SER A 91 11.11 -3.71 -8.51
CA SER A 91 11.15 -4.36 -7.20
C SER A 91 10.65 -3.43 -6.10
N TRP A 92 10.23 -4.03 -4.98
CA TRP A 92 9.87 -3.35 -3.75
C TRP A 92 11.09 -3.26 -2.82
N SER A 93 11.23 -2.13 -2.16
CA SER A 93 12.24 -1.90 -1.12
C SER A 93 11.56 -1.34 0.12
N GLU A 94 11.89 -1.88 1.28
CA GLU A 94 11.44 -1.32 2.55
C GLU A 94 12.12 0.03 2.78
N VAL A 95 11.34 1.03 3.16
CA VAL A 95 11.78 2.40 3.42
C VAL A 95 11.33 2.82 4.83
N ALA A 96 11.45 4.09 5.20
CA ALA A 96 11.06 4.55 6.54
C ALA A 96 9.59 4.23 6.84
N ASP A 97 9.32 3.64 7.98
CA ASP A 97 7.98 3.28 8.44
C ASP A 97 7.13 4.51 8.78
N MET A 98 5.81 4.32 8.77
CA MET A 98 4.88 5.30 9.32
C MET A 98 5.15 5.50 10.82
N SER A 99 4.99 6.72 11.31
CA SER A 99 5.15 7.03 12.74
C SER A 99 4.07 6.36 13.61
N THR A 100 2.91 6.12 13.03
CA THR A 100 1.78 5.45 13.70
C THR A 100 1.30 4.28 12.85
N THR A 101 1.36 3.08 13.41
CA THR A 101 0.83 1.88 12.76
C THR A 101 -0.67 2.02 12.53
N ARG A 102 -1.13 1.81 11.29
CA ARG A 102 -2.56 1.91 10.97
C ARG A 102 -2.96 1.03 9.80
N GLY A 103 -4.16 0.49 9.85
CA GLY A 103 -4.84 -0.11 8.72
C GLY A 103 -5.84 0.85 8.10
N TYR A 104 -6.25 0.57 6.84
CA TYR A 104 -7.27 1.34 6.13
C TYR A 104 -7.00 2.85 5.99
N PRO A 105 -5.77 3.33 5.84
CA PRO A 105 -5.58 4.76 5.64
C PRO A 105 -6.16 5.18 4.30
N ALA A 106 -6.79 6.34 4.25
CA ALA A 106 -6.97 7.01 2.98
C ALA A 106 -5.62 7.53 2.49
N SER A 107 -5.41 7.53 1.18
CA SER A 107 -4.11 7.89 0.61
C SER A 107 -4.24 8.67 -0.68
N SER A 108 -3.27 9.53 -0.93
CA SER A 108 -3.16 10.31 -2.17
C SER A 108 -1.71 10.72 -2.39
N GLY A 109 -1.40 11.18 -3.60
CA GLY A 109 -0.09 11.73 -3.93
C GLY A 109 0.73 10.86 -4.89
N SER A 110 2.03 11.09 -4.90
CA SER A 110 3.02 10.38 -5.71
C SER A 110 3.91 9.49 -4.84
N SER A 111 4.84 8.76 -5.46
CA SER A 111 5.87 7.99 -4.75
C SER A 111 6.85 8.88 -3.97
N THR A 112 6.95 10.16 -4.29
CA THR A 112 7.86 11.12 -3.63
C THR A 112 7.16 12.15 -2.74
N ALA A 113 5.82 12.24 -2.82
CA ALA A 113 5.01 13.14 -2.00
C ALA A 113 3.63 12.53 -1.81
N ALA A 114 3.43 11.85 -0.71
CA ALA A 114 2.20 11.13 -0.41
C ALA A 114 1.62 11.51 0.95
N LEU A 115 0.31 11.39 1.08
CA LEU A 115 -0.42 11.54 2.33
C LEU A 115 -1.07 10.23 2.75
N ALA A 116 -0.95 9.92 4.03
CA ALA A 116 -1.73 8.90 4.72
C ALA A 116 -2.62 9.56 5.76
N THR A 117 -3.94 9.44 5.62
CA THR A 117 -4.88 10.13 6.51
C THR A 117 -5.85 9.15 7.15
N GLY A 118 -6.15 9.37 8.43
CA GLY A 118 -7.12 8.55 9.16
C GLY A 118 -6.70 7.10 9.29
N GLY A 119 -7.66 6.20 9.13
CA GLY A 119 -7.47 4.76 9.30
C GLY A 119 -7.73 4.27 10.72
N THR A 120 -7.41 3.00 10.96
CA THR A 120 -7.64 2.33 12.24
C THR A 120 -6.31 1.98 12.89
N ILE A 121 -6.11 2.42 14.13
CA ILE A 121 -4.97 2.09 14.96
C ILE A 121 -5.30 0.83 15.78
N PRO A 122 -4.42 -0.18 15.85
CA PRO A 122 -4.63 -1.32 16.74
C PRO A 122 -4.82 -0.88 18.21
N PRO A 123 -5.76 -1.47 18.95
CA PRO A 123 -6.62 -2.63 18.61
C PRO A 123 -7.95 -2.29 17.93
N GLY A 124 -8.17 -1.12 17.37
CA GLY A 124 -9.40 -0.81 16.62
C GLY A 124 -9.90 0.64 16.75
N ALA A 125 -9.12 1.53 17.32
CA ALA A 125 -9.49 2.96 17.43
C ALA A 125 -9.34 3.68 16.07
N SER A 126 -10.27 4.57 15.75
CA SER A 126 -10.14 5.43 14.58
C SER A 126 -9.08 6.51 14.81
N SER A 127 -8.32 6.84 13.78
CA SER A 127 -7.32 7.90 13.79
C SER A 127 -7.80 9.13 13.06
N THR A 128 -7.45 10.31 13.57
CA THR A 128 -7.59 11.60 12.87
C THR A 128 -6.25 12.08 12.30
N ALA A 129 -5.15 11.39 12.61
CA ALA A 129 -3.82 11.81 12.23
C ALA A 129 -3.60 11.76 10.71
N THR A 130 -2.83 12.72 10.22
CA THR A 130 -2.32 12.76 8.86
C THR A 130 -0.80 12.68 8.90
N GLU A 131 -0.23 11.85 8.04
CA GLU A 131 1.21 11.72 7.85
C GLU A 131 1.57 12.04 6.41
N GLU A 132 2.66 12.76 6.22
CA GLU A 132 3.19 13.14 4.92
C GLU A 132 4.48 12.38 4.64
N TRP A 133 4.57 11.79 3.45
CA TRP A 133 5.81 11.25 2.89
C TRP A 133 6.42 12.29 1.96
N SER A 134 7.69 12.63 2.16
CA SER A 134 8.40 13.66 1.38
C SER A 134 9.60 13.15 0.58
N GLY A 135 9.64 11.85 0.28
CA GLY A 135 10.65 11.22 -0.59
C GLY A 135 11.98 10.88 0.10
N SER A 136 12.59 9.80 -0.36
CA SER A 136 13.95 9.29 -0.08
C SER A 136 14.47 9.47 1.36
N SER A 137 14.26 8.49 2.20
CA SER A 137 14.91 8.25 3.50
C SER A 137 14.47 9.02 4.72
N ASP A 138 13.69 10.07 4.62
CA ASP A 138 13.31 10.88 5.77
C ASP A 138 11.80 10.82 6.07
N ILE A 139 11.54 10.13 7.15
CA ILE A 139 10.41 10.23 8.09
C ILE A 139 9.19 11.03 7.62
N ILE A 140 8.11 10.33 7.57
CA ILE A 140 6.75 10.83 7.55
C ILE A 140 6.58 11.90 8.66
N LYS A 141 6.37 13.12 8.24
CA LYS A 141 6.04 14.22 9.15
C LYS A 141 4.58 14.07 9.58
N VAL A 142 4.35 13.87 10.87
CA VAL A 142 3.00 13.99 11.43
C VAL A 142 2.60 15.46 11.36
N LEU A 143 1.53 15.76 10.64
CA LEU A 143 0.94 17.09 10.62
C LEU A 143 0.08 17.20 11.89
N THR A 144 0.59 17.90 12.89
CA THR A 144 -0.18 18.29 14.10
C THR A 144 -0.71 19.71 13.88
N ASP A 145 -1.98 19.90 14.21
CA ASP A 145 -2.60 21.23 14.32
C ASP A 145 -1.93 22.03 15.44
#